data_f9d1efff138ec6b6f7c040f6e35770f8
#
_entry.id   f9d1efff138ec6b6f7c040f6e35770f8
#
_cell.length_a   1.000
_cell.length_b   1.000
_cell.length_c   1.000
_cell.angle_alpha   90.00
_cell.angle_beta   90.00
_cell.angle_gamma   90.00
#
_symmetry.space_group_name_H-M   'P 1'
#
loop_
_entity.id
_entity.type
_entity.pdbx_description
1 polymer ?
#
loop_
_entity_poly.entity_id
_entity_poly.type
_entity_poly.pdbx_seq_one_letter_code
_entity_poly.pdbx_strand_id
1 'polypeptide(L)'
;EPDSVELSTVGGWVATNASGMKKNRYGNIEDIVENINLVSPKGVVKQIKPISRGSIGFKPQNILFGSEGNIGIITKVILKIHEIPNSQKYNSVIFKDWNDGIGFMKELSKTNYIPASVRLVDNIQFRFGQALKPRPEGFKKYKSKIEKFFVTKVKGFDPDKMCAVTVVMEGTSSEVNYQEKNITKLAKKHRGVIGGSGNGKRGYMLTYAIAYVRDFAARYQIMGETMETTVPWSKIQDVIDATTKKLEILHQENNLPGKPYISYRIPQIYHTGVCIYFMLGISVKGVSDPEEKFSKIEHSMRKV
;
A
#
# COMPACT_ATOMS: atom_id res chain seq x y z
N GLU A 1 -4.60 -7.07 -8.46
CA GLU A 1 -3.69 -7.95 -7.70
C GLU A 1 -3.49 -7.39 -6.30
N PRO A 2 -3.80 -8.12 -5.21
CA PRO A 2 -3.42 -7.73 -3.84
C PRO A 2 -1.94 -8.05 -3.57
N ASP A 3 -1.43 -7.56 -2.43
CA ASP A 3 -0.03 -7.78 -2.03
C ASP A 3 0.30 -9.28 -1.87
N SER A 4 -0.68 -10.10 -1.48
CA SER A 4 -0.56 -11.54 -1.24
C SER A 4 -0.97 -12.42 -2.42
N VAL A 5 -0.88 -11.92 -3.66
CA VAL A 5 -1.38 -12.58 -4.87
C VAL A 5 -0.90 -14.04 -5.05
N GLU A 6 0.30 -14.37 -4.59
CA GLU A 6 0.89 -15.71 -4.73
C GLU A 6 0.19 -16.77 -3.86
N LEU A 7 -0.42 -16.38 -2.74
CA LEU A 7 -0.97 -17.31 -1.73
C LEU A 7 -2.47 -17.13 -1.49
N SER A 8 -3.06 -16.06 -2.01
CA SER A 8 -4.47 -15.76 -1.82
C SER A 8 -5.33 -16.31 -2.96
N THR A 9 -6.60 -16.59 -2.66
CA THR A 9 -7.58 -17.08 -3.63
C THR A 9 -8.48 -15.96 -4.11
N VAL A 10 -9.02 -16.06 -5.32
CA VAL A 10 -9.99 -15.08 -5.84
C VAL A 10 -11.25 -15.03 -4.98
N GLY A 11 -11.70 -16.18 -4.44
CA GLY A 11 -12.81 -16.22 -3.48
C GLY A 11 -12.50 -15.44 -2.20
N GLY A 12 -11.24 -15.53 -1.72
CA GLY A 12 -10.75 -14.75 -0.59
C GLY A 12 -10.74 -13.25 -0.89
N TRP A 13 -10.35 -12.83 -2.10
CA TRP A 13 -10.39 -11.40 -2.48
C TRP A 13 -11.81 -10.83 -2.43
N VAL A 14 -12.80 -11.59 -2.89
CA VAL A 14 -14.22 -11.19 -2.78
C VAL A 14 -14.65 -11.17 -1.31
N ALA A 15 -14.34 -12.23 -0.57
CA ALA A 15 -14.75 -12.35 0.84
C ALA A 15 -14.16 -11.26 1.75
N THR A 16 -12.99 -10.71 1.40
CA THR A 16 -12.34 -9.61 2.16
C THR A 16 -12.55 -8.24 1.52
N ASN A 17 -13.32 -8.15 0.43
CA ASN A 17 -13.47 -6.92 -0.36
C ASN A 17 -12.12 -6.29 -0.72
N ALA A 18 -11.22 -7.09 -1.27
CA ALA A 18 -9.80 -6.74 -1.43
C ALA A 18 -9.57 -5.58 -2.39
N SER A 19 -8.69 -4.68 -2.02
CA SER A 19 -8.21 -3.60 -2.88
C SER A 19 -6.99 -4.04 -3.68
N GLY A 20 -6.93 -3.66 -4.95
CA GLY A 20 -5.83 -4.00 -5.84
C GLY A 20 -4.73 -2.95 -5.89
N MET A 21 -3.49 -3.39 -6.10
CA MET A 21 -2.32 -2.49 -6.24
C MET A 21 -2.43 -1.52 -7.43
N LYS A 22 -3.21 -1.89 -8.45
CA LYS A 22 -3.43 -1.11 -9.67
C LYS A 22 -4.88 -0.65 -9.82
N LYS A 23 -5.56 -0.41 -8.70
CA LYS A 23 -6.97 -0.05 -8.68
C LYS A 23 -7.30 1.20 -9.48
N ASN A 24 -6.37 2.15 -9.58
CA ASN A 24 -6.62 3.41 -10.29
C ASN A 24 -6.92 3.21 -11.78
N ARG A 25 -6.45 2.10 -12.36
CA ARG A 25 -6.72 1.74 -13.76
C ARG A 25 -7.77 0.66 -13.90
N TYR A 26 -7.76 -0.34 -13.02
CA TYR A 26 -8.55 -1.56 -13.20
C TYR A 26 -9.70 -1.71 -12.20
N GLY A 27 -9.79 -0.85 -11.20
CA GLY A 27 -10.76 -0.95 -10.12
C GLY A 27 -10.34 -1.92 -9.00
N ASN A 28 -11.15 -1.97 -7.97
CA ASN A 28 -11.06 -2.94 -6.88
C ASN A 28 -11.84 -4.21 -7.22
N ILE A 29 -11.91 -5.17 -6.31
CA ILE A 29 -12.58 -6.45 -6.56
C ILE A 29 -14.08 -6.25 -6.88
N GLU A 30 -14.76 -5.34 -6.21
CA GLU A 30 -16.17 -5.02 -6.42
C GLU A 30 -16.45 -4.38 -7.80
N ASP A 31 -15.43 -3.77 -8.42
CA ASP A 31 -15.55 -3.15 -9.75
C ASP A 31 -15.33 -4.14 -10.90
N ILE A 32 -14.61 -5.24 -10.62
CA ILE A 32 -14.22 -6.21 -11.65
C ILE A 32 -14.98 -7.54 -11.57
N VAL A 33 -15.71 -7.78 -10.47
CA VAL A 33 -16.53 -9.00 -10.33
C VAL A 33 -17.89 -8.82 -11.00
N GLU A 34 -18.16 -9.67 -11.98
CA GLU A 34 -19.43 -9.68 -12.70
C GLU A 34 -20.46 -10.65 -12.06
N ASN A 35 -19.96 -11.75 -11.47
CA ASN A 35 -20.84 -12.78 -10.89
C ASN A 35 -20.11 -13.60 -9.83
N ILE A 36 -20.89 -14.08 -8.84
CA ILE A 36 -20.41 -14.88 -7.72
C ILE A 36 -21.36 -16.07 -7.51
N ASN A 37 -20.80 -17.28 -7.40
CA ASN A 37 -21.52 -18.43 -6.88
C ASN A 37 -21.05 -18.69 -5.44
N LEU A 38 -22.02 -18.91 -4.57
CA LEU A 38 -21.79 -19.17 -3.14
C LEU A 38 -22.53 -20.46 -2.74
N VAL A 39 -21.88 -21.25 -1.92
CA VAL A 39 -22.51 -22.40 -1.21
C VAL A 39 -22.66 -22.02 0.25
N SER A 40 -23.88 -22.10 0.75
CA SER A 40 -24.23 -21.87 2.15
C SER A 40 -24.89 -23.12 2.75
N PRO A 41 -25.03 -23.21 4.08
CA PRO A 41 -25.76 -24.32 4.71
C PRO A 41 -27.22 -24.45 4.24
N LYS A 42 -27.81 -23.39 3.69
CA LYS A 42 -29.19 -23.37 3.20
C LYS A 42 -29.33 -23.61 1.69
N GLY A 43 -28.22 -23.79 0.99
CA GLY A 43 -28.24 -24.08 -0.44
C GLY A 43 -27.21 -23.29 -1.26
N VAL A 44 -27.32 -23.40 -2.57
CA VAL A 44 -26.42 -22.76 -3.52
C VAL A 44 -27.05 -21.49 -4.06
N VAL A 45 -26.35 -20.37 -3.88
CA VAL A 45 -26.70 -19.10 -4.52
C VAL A 45 -25.86 -18.95 -5.78
N LYS A 46 -26.51 -18.83 -6.91
CA LYS A 46 -25.86 -18.59 -8.20
C LYS A 46 -26.74 -17.72 -9.09
N GLN A 47 -26.12 -16.86 -9.84
CA GLN A 47 -26.79 -16.09 -10.87
C GLN A 47 -26.85 -16.92 -12.17
N ILE A 48 -27.99 -16.91 -12.83
CA ILE A 48 -28.25 -17.78 -14.01
C ILE A 48 -27.35 -17.39 -15.18
N LYS A 49 -27.17 -16.08 -15.43
CA LYS A 49 -26.33 -15.58 -16.52
C LYS A 49 -25.56 -14.34 -16.08
N PRO A 50 -24.28 -14.17 -16.44
CA PRO A 50 -23.58 -12.91 -16.27
C PRO A 50 -24.19 -11.86 -17.21
N ILE A 51 -24.41 -10.66 -16.69
CA ILE A 51 -24.88 -9.49 -17.45
C ILE A 51 -23.97 -8.33 -17.13
N SER A 52 -23.55 -7.58 -18.15
CA SER A 52 -22.63 -6.45 -17.98
C SER A 52 -23.18 -5.34 -17.09
N ARG A 53 -24.52 -5.17 -17.08
CA ARG A 53 -25.25 -4.24 -16.19
C ARG A 53 -26.68 -4.65 -16.00
N GLY A 54 -27.12 -4.83 -14.76
CA GLY A 54 -28.54 -5.03 -14.38
C GLY A 54 -29.11 -3.78 -13.73
N SER A 55 -30.33 -3.40 -14.12
CA SER A 55 -31.09 -2.28 -13.50
C SER A 55 -32.31 -2.78 -12.72
N ILE A 56 -32.43 -4.08 -12.51
CA ILE A 56 -33.60 -4.71 -11.89
C ILE A 56 -33.26 -5.06 -10.45
N GLY A 57 -33.99 -4.44 -9.52
CA GLY A 57 -33.90 -4.75 -8.12
C GLY A 57 -32.53 -4.48 -7.48
N PHE A 58 -32.33 -5.02 -6.31
CA PHE A 58 -31.06 -4.92 -5.60
C PHE A 58 -30.09 -6.01 -6.07
N LYS A 59 -28.79 -5.77 -5.97
CA LYS A 59 -27.74 -6.73 -6.33
C LYS A 59 -27.36 -7.58 -5.12
N PRO A 60 -27.89 -8.82 -4.98
CA PRO A 60 -27.64 -9.64 -3.78
C PRO A 60 -26.17 -9.98 -3.60
N GLN A 61 -25.40 -10.04 -4.69
CA GLN A 61 -23.96 -10.29 -4.61
C GLN A 61 -23.18 -9.23 -3.82
N ASN A 62 -23.72 -8.00 -3.69
CA ASN A 62 -23.03 -6.93 -2.95
C ASN A 62 -22.86 -7.26 -1.46
N ILE A 63 -23.69 -8.14 -0.89
CA ILE A 63 -23.56 -8.60 0.50
C ILE A 63 -22.41 -9.63 0.67
N LEU A 64 -21.87 -10.16 -0.41
CA LEU A 64 -20.81 -11.15 -0.38
C LEU A 64 -19.41 -10.52 -0.31
N PHE A 65 -19.27 -9.26 -0.75
CA PHE A 65 -18.04 -8.51 -0.59
C PHE A 65 -17.81 -8.17 0.89
N GLY A 66 -16.66 -8.58 1.42
CA GLY A 66 -16.36 -8.39 2.84
C GLY A 66 -17.11 -9.32 3.79
N SER A 67 -17.74 -10.39 3.29
CA SER A 67 -18.47 -11.35 4.11
C SER A 67 -17.59 -12.25 4.99
N GLU A 68 -16.31 -12.36 4.68
CA GLU A 68 -15.28 -13.11 5.43
C GLU A 68 -15.73 -14.54 5.83
N GLY A 69 -16.49 -15.20 4.96
CA GLY A 69 -16.99 -16.56 5.19
C GLY A 69 -18.25 -16.68 6.07
N ASN A 70 -18.78 -15.59 6.63
CA ASN A 70 -19.93 -15.62 7.52
C ASN A 70 -21.24 -16.03 6.82
N ILE A 71 -21.33 -15.87 5.50
CA ILE A 71 -22.52 -16.19 4.72
C ILE A 71 -22.41 -17.56 4.05
N GLY A 72 -21.21 -17.97 3.68
CA GLY A 72 -20.92 -19.21 2.98
C GLY A 72 -19.58 -19.19 2.26
N ILE A 73 -19.34 -20.20 1.44
CA ILE A 73 -18.09 -20.41 0.71
C ILE A 73 -18.26 -19.97 -0.74
N ILE A 74 -17.44 -19.06 -1.21
CA ILE A 74 -17.41 -18.61 -2.61
C ILE A 74 -16.72 -19.68 -3.45
N THR A 75 -17.44 -20.27 -4.37
CA THR A 75 -16.97 -21.43 -5.17
C THR A 75 -16.65 -21.07 -6.61
N LYS A 76 -17.22 -19.98 -7.14
CA LYS A 76 -16.96 -19.51 -8.50
C LYS A 76 -17.12 -18.00 -8.55
N VAL A 77 -16.21 -17.36 -9.29
CA VAL A 77 -16.27 -15.92 -9.58
C VAL A 77 -16.09 -15.73 -11.08
N ILE A 78 -16.88 -14.85 -11.68
CA ILE A 78 -16.70 -14.37 -13.05
C ILE A 78 -16.14 -12.97 -12.97
N LEU A 79 -14.94 -12.78 -13.55
CA LEU A 79 -14.22 -11.51 -13.54
C LEU A 79 -14.24 -10.87 -14.91
N LYS A 80 -14.39 -9.56 -14.92
CA LYS A 80 -14.03 -8.72 -16.05
C LYS A 80 -12.51 -8.78 -16.24
N ILE A 81 -12.08 -9.05 -17.45
CA ILE A 81 -10.66 -9.07 -17.82
C ILE A 81 -10.33 -7.85 -18.69
N HIS A 82 -9.07 -7.45 -18.66
CA HIS A 82 -8.54 -6.37 -19.46
C HIS A 82 -7.45 -6.89 -20.38
N GLU A 83 -7.28 -6.22 -21.52
CA GLU A 83 -6.14 -6.49 -22.40
C GLU A 83 -4.83 -6.19 -21.69
N ILE A 84 -3.79 -6.95 -22.02
CA ILE A 84 -2.44 -6.70 -21.52
C ILE A 84 -1.97 -5.34 -22.06
N PRO A 85 -1.49 -4.44 -21.20
CA PRO A 85 -1.06 -3.12 -21.65
C PRO A 85 0.14 -3.22 -22.59
N ASN A 86 0.11 -2.48 -23.69
CA ASN A 86 1.20 -2.44 -24.66
C ASN A 86 2.48 -1.79 -24.14
N SER A 87 2.35 -0.95 -23.11
CA SER A 87 3.45 -0.26 -22.47
C SER A 87 3.28 -0.24 -20.95
N GLN A 88 4.37 -0.52 -20.24
CA GLN A 88 4.44 -0.41 -18.79
C GLN A 88 5.74 0.29 -18.40
N LYS A 89 5.63 1.34 -17.59
CA LYS A 89 6.78 2.06 -17.04
C LYS A 89 6.69 2.18 -15.52
N TYR A 90 7.81 1.97 -14.89
CA TYR A 90 8.00 2.22 -13.46
C TYR A 90 8.75 3.53 -13.28
N ASN A 91 8.43 4.28 -12.24
CA ASN A 91 9.21 5.42 -11.82
C ASN A 91 9.14 5.60 -10.31
N SER A 92 10.02 6.42 -9.77
CA SER A 92 9.97 6.87 -8.38
C SER A 92 10.21 8.35 -8.30
N VAL A 93 9.65 8.98 -7.27
CA VAL A 93 9.89 10.39 -6.94
C VAL A 93 10.30 10.44 -5.48
N ILE A 94 11.34 11.19 -5.19
CA ILE A 94 11.79 11.47 -3.82
C ILE A 94 11.37 12.88 -3.48
N PHE A 95 10.72 13.07 -2.35
CA PHE A 95 10.32 14.37 -1.81
C PHE A 95 11.16 14.72 -0.60
N LYS A 96 11.32 16.03 -0.32
CA LYS A 96 12.12 16.53 0.79
C LYS A 96 11.54 16.12 2.14
N ASP A 97 10.21 16.12 2.23
CA ASP A 97 9.48 15.76 3.43
C ASP A 97 8.11 15.13 3.08
N TRP A 98 7.44 14.67 4.12
CA TRP A 98 6.13 14.02 4.03
C TRP A 98 5.04 14.95 3.47
N ASN A 99 5.06 16.23 3.82
CA ASN A 99 4.06 17.20 3.37
C ASN A 99 4.13 17.45 1.86
N ASP A 100 5.34 17.51 1.30
CA ASP A 100 5.55 17.59 -0.15
C ASP A 100 4.95 16.36 -0.86
N GLY A 101 5.20 15.17 -0.28
CA GLY A 101 4.64 13.91 -0.77
C GLY A 101 3.11 13.90 -0.74
N ILE A 102 2.50 14.31 0.37
CA ILE A 102 1.04 14.43 0.50
C ILE A 102 0.48 15.44 -0.50
N GLY A 103 1.11 16.61 -0.62
CA GLY A 103 0.70 17.65 -1.57
C GLY A 103 0.67 17.13 -3.00
N PHE A 104 1.72 16.41 -3.40
CA PHE A 104 1.80 15.73 -4.70
C PHE A 104 0.66 14.71 -4.89
N MET A 105 0.45 13.81 -3.91
CA MET A 105 -0.58 12.77 -3.99
C MET A 105 -1.99 13.37 -4.07
N LYS A 106 -2.25 14.42 -3.30
CA LYS A 106 -3.53 15.14 -3.27
C LYS A 106 -3.83 15.84 -4.60
N GLU A 107 -2.84 16.48 -5.19
CA GLU A 107 -3.02 17.13 -6.50
C GLU A 107 -3.18 16.09 -7.61
N LEU A 108 -2.37 15.02 -7.57
CA LEU A 108 -2.45 13.91 -8.53
C LEU A 108 -3.83 13.25 -8.52
N SER A 109 -4.46 13.08 -7.35
CA SER A 109 -5.79 12.45 -7.21
C SER A 109 -6.92 13.20 -7.94
N LYS A 110 -6.67 14.44 -8.32
CA LYS A 110 -7.64 15.31 -9.01
C LYS A 110 -7.39 15.42 -10.53
N THR A 111 -6.40 14.69 -11.03
CA THR A 111 -6.01 14.77 -12.45
C THR A 111 -6.61 13.63 -13.27
N ASN A 112 -6.55 13.78 -14.59
CA ASN A 112 -6.95 12.74 -15.55
C ASN A 112 -5.77 11.84 -15.98
N TYR A 113 -4.58 11.98 -15.34
CA TYR A 113 -3.40 11.19 -15.64
C TYR A 113 -2.91 10.38 -14.42
N ILE A 114 -3.83 9.99 -13.55
CA ILE A 114 -3.52 9.11 -12.41
C ILE A 114 -2.93 7.80 -12.96
N PRO A 115 -1.75 7.36 -12.48
CA PRO A 115 -1.13 6.12 -12.93
C PRO A 115 -1.86 4.89 -12.37
N ALA A 116 -1.60 3.73 -12.96
CA ALA A 116 -2.21 2.47 -12.53
C ALA A 116 -1.95 2.19 -11.03
N SER A 117 -0.73 2.49 -10.56
CA SER A 117 -0.36 2.42 -9.14
C SER A 117 0.46 3.64 -8.75
N VAL A 118 0.17 4.20 -7.58
CA VAL A 118 0.95 5.25 -6.95
C VAL A 118 0.93 5.03 -5.43
N ARG A 119 2.11 5.05 -4.80
CA ARG A 119 2.25 4.78 -3.38
C ARG A 119 3.29 5.71 -2.78
N LEU A 120 2.94 6.39 -1.71
CA LEU A 120 3.85 7.20 -0.91
C LEU A 120 4.25 6.42 0.34
N VAL A 121 5.53 6.29 0.58
CA VAL A 121 6.09 5.68 1.79
C VAL A 121 6.80 6.75 2.64
N ASP A 122 6.69 6.63 3.95
CA ASP A 122 7.36 7.51 4.90
C ASP A 122 8.90 7.34 4.89
N ASN A 123 9.59 8.12 5.68
CA ASN A 123 11.05 8.03 5.78
C ASN A 123 11.53 6.68 6.30
N ILE A 124 10.83 6.10 7.27
CA ILE A 124 11.23 4.83 7.90
C ILE A 124 11.14 3.68 6.89
N GLN A 125 10.02 3.56 6.17
CA GLN A 125 9.90 2.54 5.10
C GLN A 125 10.84 2.82 3.93
N PHE A 126 11.07 4.08 3.58
CA PHE A 126 12.03 4.44 2.55
C PHE A 126 13.43 3.97 2.92
N ARG A 127 13.90 4.23 4.14
CA ARG A 127 15.20 3.78 4.66
C ARG A 127 15.29 2.26 4.73
N PHE A 128 14.23 1.59 5.19
CA PHE A 128 14.14 0.13 5.18
C PHE A 128 14.29 -0.43 3.77
N GLY A 129 13.56 0.11 2.79
CA GLY A 129 13.70 -0.26 1.38
C GLY A 129 15.10 0.01 0.80
N GLN A 130 15.81 1.03 1.30
CA GLN A 130 17.21 1.26 0.92
C GLN A 130 18.16 0.24 1.55
N ALA A 131 17.90 -0.19 2.80
CA ALA A 131 18.73 -1.19 3.49
C ALA A 131 18.64 -2.58 2.82
N LEU A 132 17.51 -2.90 2.22
CA LEU A 132 17.30 -4.15 1.47
C LEU A 132 17.91 -4.15 0.06
N LYS A 133 18.56 -3.05 -0.36
CA LYS A 133 19.27 -3.03 -1.64
C LYS A 133 20.48 -3.94 -1.60
N PRO A 134 20.72 -4.73 -2.67
CA PRO A 134 22.03 -5.34 -2.88
C PRO A 134 23.11 -4.26 -2.85
N ARG A 135 24.21 -4.55 -2.17
CA ARG A 135 25.35 -3.62 -2.12
C ARG A 135 25.91 -3.45 -3.53
N PRO A 136 26.00 -2.22 -4.04
CA PRO A 136 26.55 -2.00 -5.37
C PRO A 136 28.04 -2.32 -5.38
N GLU A 137 28.51 -3.04 -6.41
CA GLU A 137 29.90 -3.39 -6.62
C GLU A 137 30.50 -2.61 -7.77
N GLY A 138 31.83 -2.52 -7.80
CA GLY A 138 32.59 -1.91 -8.89
C GLY A 138 32.18 -0.46 -9.18
N PHE A 139 32.04 -0.13 -10.45
CA PHE A 139 31.69 1.21 -10.93
C PHE A 139 30.33 1.71 -10.44
N LYS A 140 29.37 0.81 -10.22
CA LYS A 140 28.04 1.15 -9.68
C LYS A 140 28.13 1.75 -8.28
N LYS A 141 29.14 1.40 -7.48
CA LYS A 141 29.38 1.95 -6.15
C LYS A 141 29.70 3.45 -6.19
N TYR A 142 30.53 3.87 -7.13
CA TYR A 142 30.87 5.29 -7.32
C TYR A 142 29.67 6.09 -7.81
N LYS A 143 28.95 5.57 -8.80
CA LYS A 143 27.72 6.20 -9.30
C LYS A 143 26.69 6.40 -8.19
N SER A 144 26.44 5.38 -7.35
CA SER A 144 25.52 5.46 -6.22
C SER A 144 25.96 6.52 -5.18
N LYS A 145 27.26 6.65 -4.91
CA LYS A 145 27.79 7.69 -4.01
C LYS A 145 27.56 9.09 -4.57
N ILE A 146 27.80 9.29 -5.87
CA ILE A 146 27.60 10.58 -6.54
C ILE A 146 26.12 10.96 -6.54
N GLU A 147 25.21 10.01 -6.85
CA GLU A 147 23.78 10.23 -6.82
C GLU A 147 23.30 10.62 -5.40
N LYS A 148 23.78 9.91 -4.38
CA LYS A 148 23.45 10.22 -2.97
C LYS A 148 23.98 11.61 -2.59
N PHE A 149 25.23 11.94 -2.93
CA PHE A 149 25.81 13.25 -2.69
C PHE A 149 25.00 14.36 -3.36
N PHE A 150 24.64 14.17 -4.63
CA PHE A 150 23.84 15.14 -5.37
C PHE A 150 22.49 15.39 -4.72
N VAL A 151 21.77 14.33 -4.35
CA VAL A 151 20.45 14.45 -3.70
C VAL A 151 20.58 15.14 -2.34
N THR A 152 21.54 14.73 -1.50
CA THR A 152 21.64 15.24 -0.12
C THR A 152 22.31 16.61 -0.04
N LYS A 153 23.44 16.82 -0.74
CA LYS A 153 24.24 18.05 -0.60
C LYS A 153 23.85 19.12 -1.61
N VAL A 154 23.59 18.75 -2.87
CA VAL A 154 23.26 19.73 -3.91
C VAL A 154 21.78 20.11 -3.89
N LYS A 155 20.89 19.12 -3.74
CA LYS A 155 19.44 19.34 -3.68
C LYS A 155 18.89 19.62 -2.28
N GLY A 156 19.72 19.48 -1.24
CA GLY A 156 19.34 19.77 0.15
C GLY A 156 18.27 18.85 0.71
N PHE A 157 18.31 17.56 0.36
CA PHE A 157 17.43 16.55 0.93
C PHE A 157 18.03 16.03 2.24
N ASP A 158 17.21 16.07 3.29
CA ASP A 158 17.57 15.49 4.58
C ASP A 158 17.26 13.98 4.57
N PRO A 159 18.26 13.10 4.75
CA PRO A 159 18.04 11.65 4.79
C PRO A 159 17.05 11.18 5.86
N ASP A 160 16.83 11.97 6.90
CA ASP A 160 15.95 11.61 8.02
C ASP A 160 14.53 12.17 7.86
N LYS A 161 14.27 12.97 6.81
CA LYS A 161 12.94 13.56 6.53
C LYS A 161 12.35 13.15 5.19
N MET A 162 13.21 12.84 4.21
CA MET A 162 12.76 12.54 2.86
C MET A 162 11.86 11.30 2.81
N CYS A 163 10.88 11.35 1.93
CA CYS A 163 9.97 10.26 1.63
C CYS A 163 9.99 9.93 0.14
N ALA A 164 9.36 8.84 -0.26
CA ALA A 164 9.39 8.41 -1.65
C ALA A 164 8.01 7.97 -2.15
N VAL A 165 7.76 8.30 -3.41
CA VAL A 165 6.61 7.78 -4.16
C VAL A 165 7.10 6.77 -5.19
N THR A 166 6.42 5.64 -5.30
CA THR A 166 6.57 4.69 -6.41
C THR A 166 5.39 4.81 -7.35
N VAL A 167 5.65 4.74 -8.65
CA VAL A 167 4.65 4.93 -9.70
C VAL A 167 4.73 3.80 -10.71
N VAL A 168 3.57 3.24 -11.09
CA VAL A 168 3.43 2.30 -12.21
C VAL A 168 2.44 2.88 -13.21
N MET A 169 2.91 3.11 -14.40
CA MET A 169 2.13 3.61 -15.54
C MET A 169 1.93 2.49 -16.55
N GLU A 170 0.70 2.24 -16.94
CA GLU A 170 0.33 1.18 -17.90
C GLU A 170 -0.71 1.69 -18.89
N GLY A 171 -0.65 1.18 -20.11
CA GLY A 171 -1.59 1.48 -21.17
C GLY A 171 -0.98 1.45 -22.55
N THR A 172 -1.48 2.28 -23.47
CA THR A 172 -0.84 2.56 -24.75
C THR A 172 0.44 3.38 -24.55
N SER A 173 1.38 3.32 -25.48
CA SER A 173 2.61 4.10 -25.40
C SER A 173 2.36 5.61 -25.29
N SER A 174 1.31 6.11 -25.94
CA SER A 174 0.91 7.54 -25.85
C SER A 174 0.39 7.91 -24.47
N GLU A 175 -0.47 7.08 -23.86
CA GLU A 175 -0.98 7.28 -22.51
C GLU A 175 0.15 7.29 -21.48
N VAL A 176 1.04 6.30 -21.55
CA VAL A 176 2.18 6.16 -20.61
C VAL A 176 3.13 7.35 -20.73
N ASN A 177 3.43 7.81 -21.96
CA ASN A 177 4.28 8.99 -22.15
C ASN A 177 3.60 10.28 -21.65
N TYR A 178 2.30 10.42 -21.86
CA TYR A 178 1.52 11.56 -21.34
C TYR A 178 1.52 11.56 -19.80
N GLN A 179 1.27 10.42 -19.17
CA GLN A 179 1.33 10.28 -17.72
C GLN A 179 2.73 10.63 -17.18
N GLU A 180 3.79 10.04 -17.75
CA GLU A 180 5.17 10.27 -17.31
C GLU A 180 5.55 11.76 -17.36
N LYS A 181 5.22 12.44 -18.47
CA LYS A 181 5.48 13.87 -18.63
C LYS A 181 4.77 14.71 -17.56
N ASN A 182 3.48 14.47 -17.35
CA ASN A 182 2.67 15.26 -16.43
C ASN A 182 2.99 14.95 -14.96
N ILE A 183 3.20 13.70 -14.61
CA ILE A 183 3.65 13.27 -13.27
C ILE A 183 5.02 13.89 -12.95
N THR A 184 5.94 13.91 -13.90
CA THR A 184 7.25 14.54 -13.73
C THR A 184 7.13 16.06 -13.49
N LYS A 185 6.24 16.73 -14.23
CA LYS A 185 5.97 18.16 -14.04
C LYS A 185 5.36 18.43 -12.67
N LEU A 186 4.38 17.62 -12.27
CA LEU A 186 3.73 17.72 -10.97
C LEU A 186 4.70 17.46 -9.81
N ALA A 187 5.55 16.44 -9.94
CA ALA A 187 6.59 16.14 -8.95
C ALA A 187 7.52 17.33 -8.71
N LYS A 188 7.98 17.98 -9.77
CA LYS A 188 8.82 19.18 -9.67
C LYS A 188 8.12 20.34 -8.97
N LYS A 189 6.82 20.54 -9.23
CA LYS A 189 6.00 21.56 -8.53
C LYS A 189 6.01 21.36 -7.02
N HIS A 190 5.99 20.11 -6.56
CA HIS A 190 6.07 19.73 -5.15
C HIS A 190 7.52 19.43 -4.68
N ARG A 191 8.51 20.08 -5.25
CA ARG A 191 9.94 19.97 -4.88
C ARG A 191 10.51 18.54 -5.00
N GLY A 192 9.83 17.65 -5.72
CA GLY A 192 10.24 16.27 -5.92
C GLY A 192 11.33 16.11 -6.97
N VAL A 193 12.15 15.09 -6.80
CA VAL A 193 13.22 14.67 -7.73
C VAL A 193 12.91 13.26 -8.20
N ILE A 194 13.04 13.05 -9.52
CA ILE A 194 12.84 11.74 -10.12
C ILE A 194 13.94 10.79 -9.68
N GLY A 195 13.55 9.68 -9.07
CA GLY A 195 14.47 8.67 -8.55
C GLY A 195 14.74 7.50 -9.52
N GLY A 196 14.10 7.54 -10.71
CA GLY A 196 14.32 6.60 -11.81
C GLY A 196 13.51 5.29 -11.73
N SER A 197 13.46 4.61 -12.89
CA SER A 197 12.64 3.41 -13.09
C SER A 197 13.07 2.21 -12.24
N GLY A 198 14.36 2.00 -12.07
CA GLY A 198 14.89 0.90 -11.26
C GLY A 198 14.47 0.98 -9.79
N ASN A 199 14.44 2.20 -9.21
CA ASN A 199 13.94 2.41 -7.86
C ASN A 199 12.42 2.22 -7.81
N GLY A 200 11.68 2.70 -8.81
CA GLY A 200 10.24 2.51 -8.92
C GLY A 200 9.84 1.03 -9.00
N LYS A 201 10.48 0.26 -9.89
CA LYS A 201 10.22 -1.17 -10.04
C LYS A 201 10.49 -1.94 -8.74
N ARG A 202 11.64 -1.67 -8.12
CA ARG A 202 11.98 -2.33 -6.84
C ARG A 202 11.02 -1.96 -5.73
N GLY A 203 10.65 -0.68 -5.59
CA GLY A 203 9.69 -0.24 -4.57
C GLY A 203 8.31 -0.89 -4.77
N TYR A 204 7.90 -1.09 -6.01
CA TYR A 204 6.68 -1.82 -6.33
C TYR A 204 6.80 -3.31 -5.95
N MET A 205 7.89 -3.98 -6.33
CA MET A 205 8.13 -5.39 -6.03
C MET A 205 8.34 -5.67 -4.53
N LEU A 206 8.84 -4.68 -3.77
CA LEU A 206 9.01 -4.83 -2.32
C LEU A 206 7.68 -5.05 -1.59
N THR A 207 6.57 -4.63 -2.18
CA THR A 207 5.24 -4.84 -1.60
C THR A 207 4.92 -6.33 -1.44
N TYR A 208 5.30 -7.16 -2.40
CA TYR A 208 5.12 -8.62 -2.30
C TYR A 208 6.00 -9.23 -1.19
N ALA A 209 7.18 -8.66 -0.93
CA ALA A 209 8.07 -9.14 0.11
C ALA A 209 7.59 -8.81 1.53
N ILE A 210 6.76 -7.78 1.70
CA ILE A 210 6.28 -7.33 3.02
C ILE A 210 5.48 -8.43 3.73
N ALA A 211 4.72 -9.24 2.99
CA ALA A 211 3.96 -10.36 3.56
C ALA A 211 4.84 -11.35 4.35
N TYR A 212 6.13 -11.46 3.98
CA TYR A 212 7.09 -12.40 4.59
C TYR A 212 7.94 -11.76 5.70
N VAL A 213 7.91 -10.44 5.84
CA VAL A 213 8.74 -9.71 6.83
C VAL A 213 8.33 -10.06 8.25
N ARG A 214 7.04 -10.33 8.50
CA ARG A 214 6.53 -10.69 9.81
C ARG A 214 7.17 -11.98 10.34
N ASP A 215 7.20 -13.04 9.54
CA ASP A 215 7.78 -14.32 9.91
C ASP A 215 9.30 -14.22 10.13
N PHE A 216 9.97 -13.39 9.34
CA PHE A 216 11.38 -13.09 9.53
C PHE A 216 11.61 -12.34 10.85
N ALA A 217 10.82 -11.33 11.17
CA ALA A 217 10.93 -10.54 12.39
C ALA A 217 10.67 -11.37 13.66
N ALA A 218 9.75 -12.34 13.59
CA ALA A 218 9.44 -13.23 14.70
C ALA A 218 10.66 -14.03 15.18
N ARG A 219 11.59 -14.38 14.28
CA ARG A 219 12.86 -15.05 14.63
C ARG A 219 13.76 -14.20 15.54
N TYR A 220 13.56 -12.89 15.53
CA TYR A 220 14.29 -11.93 16.37
C TYR A 220 13.46 -11.45 17.56
N GLN A 221 12.39 -12.18 17.91
CA GLN A 221 11.47 -11.81 18.99
C GLN A 221 10.85 -10.43 18.78
N ILE A 222 10.51 -10.12 17.54
CA ILE A 222 9.76 -8.91 17.16
C ILE A 222 8.38 -9.36 16.70
N MET A 223 7.35 -8.89 17.38
CA MET A 223 5.97 -9.05 16.96
C MET A 223 5.53 -7.80 16.21
N GLY A 224 4.82 -8.00 15.13
CA GLY A 224 4.37 -6.91 14.29
C GLY A 224 3.00 -7.17 13.70
N GLU A 225 2.28 -6.09 13.43
CA GLU A 225 0.98 -6.10 12.78
C GLU A 225 0.85 -4.92 11.83
N THR A 226 -0.13 -5.02 10.95
CA THR A 226 -0.47 -3.98 10.01
C THR A 226 -1.93 -3.59 10.17
N MET A 227 -2.19 -2.30 10.03
CA MET A 227 -3.55 -1.76 10.09
C MET A 227 -3.73 -0.74 8.97
N GLU A 228 -4.92 -0.70 8.40
CA GLU A 228 -5.26 0.31 7.40
C GLU A 228 -6.57 1.00 7.75
N THR A 229 -6.65 2.27 7.36
CA THR A 229 -7.87 3.07 7.49
C THR A 229 -7.94 4.08 6.36
N THR A 230 -9.15 4.51 6.03
CA THR A 230 -9.36 5.56 5.02
C THR A 230 -9.78 6.85 5.69
N VAL A 231 -9.08 7.93 5.36
CA VAL A 231 -9.30 9.25 5.97
C VAL A 231 -9.39 10.37 4.93
N PRO A 232 -10.14 11.45 5.20
CA PRO A 232 -10.09 12.66 4.38
C PRO A 232 -8.68 13.24 4.34
N TRP A 233 -8.35 13.96 3.25
CA TRP A 233 -7.04 14.63 3.07
C TRP A 233 -6.64 15.55 4.23
N SER A 234 -7.61 16.14 4.92
CA SER A 234 -7.36 17.05 6.06
C SER A 234 -7.03 16.34 7.37
N LYS A 235 -7.23 15.03 7.45
CA LYS A 235 -7.09 14.24 8.69
C LYS A 235 -5.87 13.32 8.72
N ILE A 236 -5.08 13.32 7.65
CA ILE A 236 -3.92 12.42 7.53
C ILE A 236 -2.96 12.57 8.71
N GLN A 237 -2.55 13.82 9.01
CA GLN A 237 -1.57 14.06 10.05
C GLN A 237 -2.14 13.79 11.44
N ASP A 238 -3.40 14.19 11.69
CA ASP A 238 -4.08 13.94 12.98
C ASP A 238 -4.08 12.43 13.32
N VAL A 239 -4.41 11.59 12.32
CA VAL A 239 -4.47 10.13 12.51
C VAL A 239 -3.07 9.53 12.69
N ILE A 240 -2.08 9.99 11.93
CA ILE A 240 -0.68 9.55 12.09
C ILE A 240 -0.16 9.87 13.48
N ASP A 241 -0.38 11.11 13.96
CA ASP A 241 0.10 11.56 15.26
C ASP A 241 -0.60 10.83 16.41
N ALA A 242 -1.93 10.68 16.32
CA ALA A 242 -2.71 9.93 17.31
C ALA A 242 -2.26 8.46 17.41
N THR A 243 -2.10 7.80 16.26
CA THR A 243 -1.66 6.40 16.20
C THR A 243 -0.24 6.22 16.74
N THR A 244 0.67 7.11 16.37
CA THR A 244 2.06 7.09 16.87
C THR A 244 2.11 7.28 18.38
N LYS A 245 1.46 8.31 18.88
CA LYS A 245 1.40 8.61 20.32
C LYS A 245 0.76 7.45 21.11
N LYS A 246 -0.32 6.86 20.58
CA LYS A 246 -0.98 5.73 21.25
C LYS A 246 -0.05 4.53 21.39
N LEU A 247 0.70 4.19 20.34
CA LEU A 247 1.66 3.09 20.39
C LEU A 247 2.78 3.36 21.40
N GLU A 248 3.31 4.58 21.47
CA GLU A 248 4.34 4.97 22.44
C GLU A 248 3.83 4.83 23.89
N ILE A 249 2.61 5.28 24.17
CA ILE A 249 1.97 5.12 25.49
C ILE A 249 1.82 3.64 25.84
N LEU A 250 1.23 2.83 24.96
CA LEU A 250 1.02 1.40 25.20
C LEU A 250 2.34 0.63 25.37
N HIS A 251 3.38 1.03 24.63
CA HIS A 251 4.71 0.45 24.78
C HIS A 251 5.29 0.71 26.18
N GLN A 252 5.16 1.93 26.70
CA GLN A 252 5.60 2.30 28.03
C GLN A 252 4.79 1.63 29.14
N GLU A 253 3.46 1.64 29.05
CA GLU A 253 2.54 1.05 30.03
C GLU A 253 2.78 -0.47 30.19
N ASN A 254 3.19 -1.15 29.11
CA ASN A 254 3.47 -2.57 29.14
C ASN A 254 4.95 -2.91 29.42
N ASN A 255 5.78 -1.91 29.73
CA ASN A 255 7.22 -2.06 30.02
C ASN A 255 7.96 -2.88 28.95
N LEU A 256 7.70 -2.58 27.67
CA LEU A 256 8.29 -3.33 26.56
C LEU A 256 9.74 -2.89 26.30
N PRO A 257 10.63 -3.80 25.89
CA PRO A 257 12.02 -3.47 25.66
C PRO A 257 12.23 -2.71 24.35
N GLY A 258 13.21 -1.80 24.35
CA GLY A 258 13.61 -1.02 23.18
C GLY A 258 12.69 0.15 22.90
N LYS A 259 12.47 0.41 21.61
CA LYS A 259 11.54 1.43 21.11
C LYS A 259 10.52 0.77 20.19
N PRO A 260 9.26 1.21 20.20
CA PRO A 260 8.29 0.70 19.26
C PRO A 260 8.67 1.14 17.84
N TYR A 261 8.43 0.25 16.87
CA TYR A 261 8.52 0.58 15.47
C TYR A 261 7.14 0.99 14.96
N ILE A 262 7.05 2.12 14.33
CA ILE A 262 5.86 2.53 13.59
C ILE A 262 6.30 3.20 12.30
N SER A 263 5.70 2.78 11.20
CA SER A 263 5.86 3.42 9.92
C SER A 263 4.53 3.41 9.17
N TYR A 264 4.39 4.27 8.18
CA TYR A 264 3.15 4.40 7.45
C TYR A 264 3.38 4.66 5.96
N ARG A 265 2.38 4.29 5.18
CA ARG A 265 2.35 4.56 3.75
C ARG A 265 0.94 4.94 3.30
N ILE A 266 0.85 5.65 2.18
CA ILE A 266 -0.39 5.87 1.46
C ILE A 266 -0.38 4.93 0.24
N PRO A 267 -1.01 3.74 0.33
CA PRO A 267 -1.07 2.79 -0.77
C PRO A 267 -2.14 3.14 -1.80
N GLN A 268 -3.18 3.88 -1.40
CA GLN A 268 -4.33 4.21 -2.24
C GLN A 268 -4.71 5.68 -2.06
N ILE A 269 -5.05 6.32 -3.19
CA ILE A 269 -5.58 7.68 -3.23
C ILE A 269 -7.00 7.69 -3.79
N TYR A 270 -7.80 8.59 -3.24
CA TYR A 270 -9.16 8.88 -3.67
C TYR A 270 -9.31 10.38 -3.85
N HIS A 271 -10.33 10.79 -4.58
CA HIS A 271 -10.61 12.23 -4.75
C HIS A 271 -10.82 12.93 -3.39
N THR A 272 -11.50 12.27 -2.45
CA THR A 272 -11.89 12.82 -1.14
C THR A 272 -10.91 12.52 -0.02
N GLY A 273 -10.00 11.57 -0.18
CA GLY A 273 -9.10 11.14 0.87
C GLY A 273 -8.08 10.09 0.44
N VAL A 274 -7.51 9.40 1.41
CA VAL A 274 -6.49 8.37 1.21
C VAL A 274 -6.73 7.18 2.12
N CYS A 275 -6.23 6.02 1.70
CA CYS A 275 -5.96 4.91 2.63
C CYS A 275 -4.58 5.15 3.26
N ILE A 276 -4.48 5.06 4.57
CA ILE A 276 -3.21 5.02 5.32
C ILE A 276 -3.04 3.59 5.82
N TYR A 277 -1.86 3.05 5.57
CA TYR A 277 -1.46 1.71 6.01
C TYR A 277 -0.32 1.85 7.01
N PHE A 278 -0.55 1.44 8.24
CA PHE A 278 0.43 1.44 9.31
C PHE A 278 1.12 0.08 9.42
N MET A 279 2.39 0.09 9.73
CA MET A 279 3.16 -1.08 10.13
C MET A 279 3.67 -0.86 11.55
N LEU A 280 3.27 -1.72 12.46
CA LEU A 280 3.65 -1.68 13.86
C LEU A 280 4.63 -2.82 14.16
N GLY A 281 5.57 -2.57 15.07
CA GLY A 281 6.48 -3.60 15.55
C GLY A 281 6.94 -3.31 16.97
N ILE A 282 6.96 -4.34 17.81
CA ILE A 282 7.47 -4.26 19.17
C ILE A 282 8.42 -5.42 19.44
N SER A 283 9.48 -5.17 20.19
CA SER A 283 10.33 -6.24 20.71
C SER A 283 9.65 -6.89 21.91
N VAL A 284 9.63 -8.21 21.91
CA VAL A 284 9.10 -9.01 23.03
C VAL A 284 10.20 -9.83 23.72
N LYS A 285 11.46 -9.45 23.52
CA LYS A 285 12.61 -10.14 24.11
C LYS A 285 12.57 -10.04 25.63
N GLY A 286 12.47 -11.19 26.32
CA GLY A 286 12.40 -11.26 27.77
C GLY A 286 11.08 -10.80 28.38
N VAL A 287 10.04 -10.64 27.57
CA VAL A 287 8.69 -10.27 28.02
C VAL A 287 7.94 -11.53 28.43
N SER A 288 7.32 -11.52 29.62
CA SER A 288 6.35 -12.56 30.02
C SER A 288 5.05 -12.37 29.26
N ASP A 289 4.45 -13.49 28.81
CA ASP A 289 3.16 -13.52 28.10
C ASP A 289 3.09 -12.57 26.89
N PRO A 290 4.04 -12.68 25.92
CA PRO A 290 4.19 -11.73 24.86
C PRO A 290 2.98 -11.68 23.92
N GLU A 291 2.31 -12.81 23.70
CA GLU A 291 1.13 -12.91 22.84
C GLU A 291 -0.06 -12.17 23.43
N GLU A 292 -0.32 -12.34 24.74
CA GLU A 292 -1.42 -11.65 25.42
C GLU A 292 -1.19 -10.14 25.44
N LYS A 293 0.02 -9.69 25.75
CA LYS A 293 0.37 -8.26 25.74
C LYS A 293 0.25 -7.66 24.35
N PHE A 294 0.75 -8.38 23.33
CA PHE A 294 0.65 -7.90 21.95
C PHE A 294 -0.80 -7.80 21.51
N SER A 295 -1.63 -8.80 21.79
CA SER A 295 -3.06 -8.78 21.45
C SER A 295 -3.80 -7.62 22.11
N LYS A 296 -3.50 -7.29 23.37
CA LYS A 296 -4.06 -6.10 24.05
C LYS A 296 -3.66 -4.79 23.39
N ILE A 297 -2.39 -4.70 23.00
CA ILE A 297 -1.87 -3.51 22.29
C ILE A 297 -2.55 -3.36 20.94
N GLU A 298 -2.59 -4.43 20.14
CA GLU A 298 -3.23 -4.45 18.84
C GLU A 298 -4.70 -4.02 18.92
N HIS A 299 -5.46 -4.64 19.83
CA HIS A 299 -6.86 -4.29 20.06
C HIS A 299 -7.05 -2.81 20.46
N SER A 300 -6.15 -2.28 21.28
CA SER A 300 -6.18 -0.87 21.69
C SER A 300 -5.81 0.08 20.54
N MET A 301 -4.87 -0.34 19.67
CA MET A 301 -4.47 0.44 18.50
C MET A 301 -5.59 0.54 17.46
N ARG A 302 -6.43 -0.48 17.31
CA ARG A 302 -7.58 -0.47 16.38
C ARG A 302 -8.70 0.50 16.79
N LYS A 303 -8.64 1.08 18.00
CA LYS A 303 -9.65 2.01 18.54
C LYS A 303 -9.25 3.48 18.40
N VAL A 304 -8.10 3.77 17.80
CA VAL A 304 -7.64 5.11 17.50
C VAL A 304 -8.35 5.65 16.27
#